data_01e3e2d118af1b091885f4f78511f3e4
#
_entry.id   01e3e2d118af1b091885f4f78511f3e4
#
_cell.length_a   1.000
_cell.length_b   1.000
_cell.length_c   1.000
_cell.angle_alpha   90.00
_cell.angle_beta   90.00
_cell.angle_gamma   90.00
#
_symmetry.space_group_name_H-M   'P 1'
#
loop_
_entity.id
_entity.type
_entity.pdbx_description
1 polymer ?
#
loop_
_entity_poly.entity_id
_entity_poly.type
_entity_poly.pdbx_seq_one_letter_code
_entity_poly.pdbx_strand_id
1 'polypeptide(L)'
;SVSVEEQIRTLDKIMKIGSVNFVSPLTNANLTTRFALHSFLCIGIMTVALWFIVSNYLIHEILEREWQTTAQMVRGDVKQILDDYDFKTEDRKSVGHKFEALLNHMRLIPDIVRFKVYNTKGVVIWSDDKRLVGKSFADNDELQDALKGEVVADMSALEKKENVYEQDSAGGAVEIYIPIYSDKTRELLGVMETYKSADSIYADIRNARMVVLLGALGGGLLLYLSLFAIVRKAARKIDEQQ
;
A
#
# COMPACT_ATOMS: atom_id res chain seq x y z
N SER A 1 9.42 -28.72 -33.01
CA SER A 1 8.04 -29.02 -32.61
C SER A 1 8.06 -30.23 -31.71
N VAL A 2 7.92 -30.01 -30.42
CA VAL A 2 7.78 -31.08 -29.42
C VAL A 2 6.46 -31.78 -29.74
N SER A 3 6.51 -33.10 -29.90
CA SER A 3 5.31 -33.84 -30.33
C SER A 3 4.24 -33.84 -29.25
N VAL A 4 2.99 -33.84 -29.66
CA VAL A 4 1.81 -33.88 -28.76
C VAL A 4 1.89 -35.05 -27.77
N GLU A 5 2.50 -36.17 -28.17
CA GLU A 5 2.77 -37.33 -27.28
C GLU A 5 3.71 -37.02 -26.11
N GLU A 6 4.67 -36.14 -26.30
CA GLU A 6 5.62 -35.78 -25.23
C GLU A 6 4.98 -34.83 -24.20
N GLN A 7 4.07 -33.97 -24.66
CA GLN A 7 3.24 -33.15 -23.77
C GLN A 7 2.26 -33.98 -22.95
N ILE A 8 1.63 -34.99 -23.55
CA ILE A 8 0.72 -35.90 -22.86
C ILE A 8 1.47 -36.74 -21.82
N ARG A 9 2.67 -37.24 -22.13
CA ARG A 9 3.52 -37.95 -21.15
C ARG A 9 3.95 -37.07 -19.99
N THR A 10 4.22 -35.79 -20.26
CA THR A 10 4.62 -34.84 -19.23
C THR A 10 3.46 -34.51 -18.30
N LEU A 11 2.24 -34.32 -18.84
CA LEU A 11 1.02 -34.14 -18.07
C LEU A 11 0.65 -35.38 -17.23
N ASP A 12 0.83 -36.58 -17.76
CA ASP A 12 0.57 -37.82 -17.04
C ASP A 12 1.58 -38.03 -15.91
N LYS A 13 2.84 -37.60 -16.10
CA LYS A 13 3.87 -37.60 -15.08
C LYS A 13 3.61 -36.57 -13.97
N ILE A 14 3.06 -35.40 -14.32
CA ILE A 14 2.68 -34.34 -13.37
C ILE A 14 1.41 -34.77 -12.58
N MET A 15 0.44 -35.38 -13.24
CA MET A 15 -0.73 -35.93 -12.57
C MET A 15 -0.40 -37.09 -11.62
N LYS A 16 0.56 -37.94 -11.98
CA LYS A 16 1.09 -39.00 -11.08
C LYS A 16 1.89 -38.49 -9.91
N ILE A 17 2.56 -37.34 -10.03
CA ILE A 17 3.24 -36.67 -8.91
C ILE A 17 2.21 -36.00 -7.98
N GLY A 18 1.07 -35.52 -8.49
CA GLY A 18 -0.04 -34.97 -7.69
C GLY A 18 -0.84 -36.01 -6.88
N SER A 19 -0.68 -37.31 -7.16
CA SER A 19 -1.22 -38.38 -6.34
C SER A 19 -0.24 -38.89 -5.28
N VAL A 20 0.53 -37.99 -4.66
CA VAL A 20 1.20 -38.31 -3.41
C VAL A 20 0.11 -38.62 -2.39
N ASN A 21 -0.03 -39.88 -2.04
CA ASN A 21 -0.95 -40.38 -1.01
C ASN A 21 -0.59 -39.72 0.33
N PHE A 22 -1.06 -38.50 0.56
CA PHE A 22 -0.96 -37.79 1.84
C PHE A 22 -1.85 -38.45 2.93
N VAL A 23 -2.57 -39.51 2.56
CA VAL A 23 -3.59 -40.15 3.40
C VAL A 23 -3.07 -41.40 4.15
N SER A 24 -1.88 -41.90 3.82
CA SER A 24 -1.45 -43.21 4.34
C SER A 24 -0.99 -43.31 5.81
N PRO A 25 -0.54 -42.25 6.53
CA PRO A 25 -0.23 -42.41 7.96
C PRO A 25 -1.44 -42.29 8.91
N LEU A 26 -2.60 -41.87 8.39
CA LEU A 26 -3.78 -41.59 9.24
C LEU A 26 -4.73 -42.76 9.42
N THR A 27 -4.56 -43.84 8.69
CA THR A 27 -5.50 -44.98 8.75
C THR A 27 -5.49 -45.75 10.09
N ASN A 28 -4.39 -45.68 10.86
CA ASN A 28 -4.24 -46.31 12.18
C ASN A 28 -4.29 -45.30 13.36
N ALA A 29 -4.58 -44.02 13.11
CA ALA A 29 -4.64 -43.02 14.16
C ALA A 29 -6.01 -43.06 14.87
N ASN A 30 -6.01 -42.95 16.20
CA ASN A 30 -7.22 -42.86 17.03
C ASN A 30 -8.09 -41.68 16.54
N LEU A 31 -9.41 -41.78 16.68
CA LEU A 31 -10.38 -40.76 16.26
C LEU A 31 -10.01 -39.36 16.76
N THR A 32 -9.52 -39.26 17.99
CA THR A 32 -9.04 -38.03 18.61
C THR A 32 -7.88 -37.40 17.82
N THR A 33 -6.92 -38.19 17.36
CA THR A 33 -5.76 -37.71 16.58
C THR A 33 -6.18 -37.19 15.20
N ARG A 34 -7.08 -37.89 14.53
CA ARG A 34 -7.63 -37.47 13.23
C ARG A 34 -8.37 -36.14 13.38
N PHE A 35 -9.22 -36.02 14.38
CA PHE A 35 -9.95 -34.79 14.66
C PHE A 35 -8.99 -33.64 14.98
N ALA A 36 -7.99 -33.86 15.85
CA ALA A 36 -7.00 -32.86 16.20
C ALA A 36 -6.24 -32.32 14.95
N LEU A 37 -5.84 -33.22 14.05
CA LEU A 37 -5.12 -32.84 12.83
C LEU A 37 -6.01 -32.08 11.86
N HIS A 38 -7.25 -32.50 11.64
CA HIS A 38 -8.17 -31.76 10.77
C HIS A 38 -8.53 -30.39 11.34
N SER A 39 -8.79 -30.31 12.64
CA SER A 39 -9.08 -29.05 13.32
C SER A 39 -7.87 -28.09 13.25
N PHE A 40 -6.66 -28.62 13.45
CA PHE A 40 -5.43 -27.82 13.29
C PHE A 40 -5.28 -27.27 11.89
N LEU A 41 -5.50 -28.10 10.87
CA LEU A 41 -5.40 -27.68 9.47
C LEU A 41 -6.47 -26.63 9.13
N CYS A 42 -7.73 -26.87 9.49
CA CYS A 42 -8.82 -25.92 9.23
C CYS A 42 -8.60 -24.59 9.94
N ILE A 43 -8.23 -24.60 11.22
CA ILE A 43 -7.96 -23.38 11.99
C ILE A 43 -6.74 -22.66 11.41
N GLY A 44 -5.69 -23.41 11.04
CA GLY A 44 -4.50 -22.83 10.40
C GLY A 44 -4.81 -22.11 9.09
N ILE A 45 -5.56 -22.76 8.21
CA ILE A 45 -6.00 -22.13 6.93
C ILE A 45 -6.84 -20.88 7.21
N MET A 46 -7.82 -20.98 8.13
CA MET A 46 -8.67 -19.83 8.49
C MET A 46 -7.85 -18.68 9.09
N THR A 47 -6.88 -18.98 9.94
CA THR A 47 -5.99 -17.98 10.57
C THR A 47 -5.16 -17.27 9.52
N VAL A 48 -4.57 -18.00 8.57
CA VAL A 48 -3.79 -17.42 7.47
C VAL A 48 -4.67 -16.57 6.55
N ALA A 49 -5.85 -17.06 6.19
CA ALA A 49 -6.80 -16.32 5.36
C ALA A 49 -7.26 -15.02 6.04
N LEU A 50 -7.60 -15.10 7.33
CA LEU A 50 -7.99 -13.92 8.12
C LEU A 50 -6.86 -12.91 8.22
N TRP A 51 -5.63 -13.37 8.51
CA TRP A 51 -4.46 -12.50 8.55
C TRP A 51 -4.24 -11.78 7.21
N PHE A 52 -4.35 -12.51 6.09
CA PHE A 52 -4.15 -11.94 4.76
C PHE A 52 -5.22 -10.87 4.44
N ILE A 53 -6.50 -11.19 4.66
CA ILE A 53 -7.61 -10.28 4.37
C ILE A 53 -7.54 -9.02 5.23
N VAL A 54 -7.39 -9.19 6.55
CA VAL A 54 -7.37 -8.07 7.50
C VAL A 54 -6.12 -7.22 7.30
N SER A 55 -4.97 -7.85 7.06
CA SER A 55 -3.71 -7.13 6.81
C SER A 55 -3.81 -6.26 5.56
N ASN A 56 -4.31 -6.80 4.45
CA ASN A 56 -4.46 -6.03 3.20
C ASN A 56 -5.49 -4.90 3.34
N TYR A 57 -6.61 -5.16 4.01
CA TYR A 57 -7.62 -4.13 4.27
C TYR A 57 -7.06 -2.98 5.10
N LEU A 58 -6.40 -3.29 6.23
CA LEU A 58 -5.82 -2.26 7.11
C LEU A 58 -4.72 -1.44 6.42
N ILE A 59 -3.90 -2.07 5.59
CA ILE A 59 -2.86 -1.35 4.85
C ILE A 59 -3.49 -0.35 3.90
N HIS A 60 -4.50 -0.77 3.14
CA HIS A 60 -5.19 0.13 2.21
C HIS A 60 -5.82 1.32 2.96
N GLU A 61 -6.50 1.07 4.08
CA GLU A 61 -7.11 2.11 4.91
C GLU A 61 -6.08 3.08 5.53
N ILE A 62 -4.94 2.54 6.02
CA ILE A 62 -3.85 3.36 6.58
C ILE A 62 -3.27 4.27 5.51
N LEU A 63 -3.00 3.74 4.32
CA LEU A 63 -2.44 4.50 3.21
C LEU A 63 -3.41 5.59 2.75
N GLU A 64 -4.67 5.25 2.50
CA GLU A 64 -5.67 6.24 2.06
C GLU A 64 -5.81 7.38 3.07
N ARG A 65 -5.88 7.07 4.35
CA ARG A 65 -5.96 8.08 5.41
C ARG A 65 -4.71 8.97 5.45
N GLU A 66 -3.55 8.40 5.24
CA GLU A 66 -2.27 9.12 5.25
C GLU A 66 -2.19 10.13 4.09
N TRP A 67 -2.64 9.71 2.87
CA TRP A 67 -2.68 10.61 1.72
C TRP A 67 -3.64 11.78 1.92
N GLN A 68 -4.84 11.48 2.42
CA GLN A 68 -5.85 12.51 2.67
C GLN A 68 -5.39 13.50 3.75
N THR A 69 -4.74 13.02 4.80
CA THR A 69 -4.18 13.88 5.86
C THR A 69 -3.08 14.78 5.32
N THR A 70 -2.16 14.22 4.53
CA THR A 70 -1.10 14.99 3.88
C THR A 70 -1.68 16.03 2.94
N ALA A 71 -2.68 15.66 2.13
CA ALA A 71 -3.35 16.59 1.22
C ALA A 71 -4.03 17.76 1.95
N GLN A 72 -4.66 17.50 3.11
CA GLN A 72 -5.28 18.56 3.91
C GLN A 72 -4.24 19.53 4.48
N MET A 73 -3.11 19.02 4.99
CA MET A 73 -2.02 19.85 5.50
C MET A 73 -1.43 20.73 4.39
N VAL A 74 -1.09 20.13 3.26
CA VAL A 74 -0.53 20.85 2.10
C VAL A 74 -1.49 21.91 1.60
N ARG A 75 -2.77 21.61 1.46
CA ARG A 75 -3.78 22.61 1.06
C ARG A 75 -3.88 23.75 2.06
N GLY A 76 -3.76 23.46 3.34
CA GLY A 76 -3.75 24.48 4.41
C GLY A 76 -2.58 25.45 4.26
N ASP A 77 -1.37 24.92 4.06
CA ASP A 77 -0.15 25.71 3.90
C ASP A 77 -0.15 26.55 2.60
N VAL A 78 -0.61 25.92 1.50
CA VAL A 78 -0.78 26.61 0.21
C VAL A 78 -1.69 27.83 0.36
N LYS A 79 -2.83 27.70 1.03
CA LYS A 79 -3.78 28.81 1.24
C LYS A 79 -3.21 29.96 2.04
N GLN A 80 -2.28 29.70 2.94
CA GLN A 80 -1.65 30.76 3.75
C GLN A 80 -0.58 31.54 3.01
N ILE A 81 0.11 30.91 2.04
CA ILE A 81 1.34 31.44 1.43
C ILE A 81 1.11 31.85 -0.02
N LEU A 82 0.25 31.12 -0.75
CA LEU A 82 0.03 31.33 -2.18
C LEU A 82 -1.38 31.85 -2.47
N ASP A 83 -1.48 32.63 -3.54
CA ASP A 83 -2.72 33.15 -4.10
C ASP A 83 -3.02 32.52 -5.46
N ASP A 84 -4.26 32.66 -5.95
CA ASP A 84 -4.67 32.22 -7.30
C ASP A 84 -3.76 32.78 -8.41
N TYR A 85 -3.25 34.00 -8.21
CA TYR A 85 -2.35 34.67 -9.14
C TYR A 85 -1.02 33.92 -9.29
N ASP A 86 -0.50 33.33 -8.21
CA ASP A 86 0.78 32.63 -8.20
C ASP A 86 0.77 31.38 -9.09
N PHE A 87 -0.39 30.77 -9.27
CA PHE A 87 -0.58 29.62 -10.19
C PHE A 87 -0.76 30.05 -11.64
N LYS A 88 -1.35 31.20 -11.90
CA LYS A 88 -1.79 31.67 -13.23
C LYS A 88 -0.76 32.55 -13.92
N THR A 89 0.10 33.25 -13.16
CA THR A 89 1.08 34.20 -13.72
C THR A 89 2.15 33.51 -14.58
N GLU A 90 2.56 34.15 -15.67
CA GLU A 90 3.70 33.71 -16.48
C GLU A 90 5.03 34.22 -15.90
N ASP A 91 5.00 35.31 -15.10
CA ASP A 91 6.18 35.83 -14.42
C ASP A 91 6.58 34.98 -13.20
N ARG A 92 7.23 33.86 -13.50
CA ARG A 92 7.68 32.90 -12.48
C ARG A 92 8.76 33.48 -11.54
N LYS A 93 9.47 34.51 -11.94
CA LYS A 93 10.50 35.15 -11.11
C LYS A 93 9.87 35.94 -9.97
N SER A 94 8.75 36.62 -10.23
CA SER A 94 8.07 37.45 -9.23
C SER A 94 7.47 36.62 -8.09
N VAL A 95 7.05 35.37 -8.35
CA VAL A 95 6.39 34.50 -7.39
C VAL A 95 7.32 33.42 -6.82
N GLY A 96 8.49 33.24 -7.35
CA GLY A 96 9.45 32.21 -6.97
C GLY A 96 9.76 32.21 -5.47
N HIS A 97 9.87 33.38 -4.85
CA HIS A 97 10.14 33.52 -3.42
C HIS A 97 9.00 33.00 -2.54
N LYS A 98 7.73 33.07 -2.99
CA LYS A 98 6.58 32.52 -2.25
C LYS A 98 6.62 31.00 -2.25
N PHE A 99 6.94 30.36 -3.38
CA PHE A 99 7.11 28.92 -3.46
C PHE A 99 8.30 28.44 -2.63
N GLU A 100 9.39 29.20 -2.57
CA GLU A 100 10.53 28.90 -1.69
C GLU A 100 10.15 29.02 -0.21
N ALA A 101 9.34 30.02 0.16
CA ALA A 101 8.79 30.16 1.50
C ALA A 101 7.90 28.98 1.85
N LEU A 102 7.04 28.52 0.90
CA LEU A 102 6.22 27.34 1.07
C LEU A 102 7.08 26.08 1.27
N LEU A 103 8.13 25.88 0.46
CA LEU A 103 9.06 24.76 0.63
C LEU A 103 9.69 24.75 2.03
N ASN A 104 10.16 25.89 2.49
CA ASN A 104 10.76 26.00 3.81
C ASN A 104 9.76 25.70 4.92
N HIS A 105 8.49 26.09 4.74
CA HIS A 105 7.43 25.76 5.68
C HIS A 105 7.08 24.27 5.66
N MET A 106 6.91 23.68 4.49
CA MET A 106 6.58 22.26 4.32
C MET A 106 7.69 21.32 4.82
N ARG A 107 8.95 21.75 4.81
CA ARG A 107 10.06 20.99 5.41
C ARG A 107 9.96 20.85 6.94
N LEU A 108 9.08 21.61 7.59
CA LEU A 108 8.75 21.42 9.02
C LEU A 108 7.75 20.28 9.23
N ILE A 109 7.06 19.85 8.18
CA ILE A 109 6.19 18.68 8.22
C ILE A 109 7.07 17.43 8.14
N PRO A 110 6.95 16.48 9.09
CA PRO A 110 7.74 15.27 9.07
C PRO A 110 7.59 14.52 7.73
N ASP A 111 8.71 14.01 7.24
CA ASP A 111 8.79 13.14 6.06
C ASP A 111 8.55 13.80 4.69
N ILE A 112 8.12 15.08 4.60
CA ILE A 112 8.06 15.78 3.32
C ILE A 112 9.46 16.25 2.93
N VAL A 113 9.94 15.73 1.79
CA VAL A 113 11.30 15.98 1.32
C VAL A 113 11.33 17.06 0.25
N ARG A 114 10.39 17.02 -0.68
CA ARG A 114 10.36 17.85 -1.89
C ARG A 114 8.93 18.10 -2.35
N PHE A 115 8.75 19.08 -3.25
CA PHE A 115 7.51 19.20 -4.01
C PHE A 115 7.73 19.83 -5.40
N LYS A 116 6.79 19.56 -6.29
CA LYS A 116 6.62 20.20 -7.60
C LYS A 116 5.22 20.78 -7.71
N VAL A 117 5.06 21.79 -8.52
CA VAL A 117 3.75 22.42 -8.78
C VAL A 117 3.50 22.43 -10.28
N TYR A 118 2.35 21.90 -10.65
CA TYR A 118 1.87 21.85 -12.03
C TYR A 118 0.70 22.80 -12.22
N ASN A 119 0.62 23.40 -13.40
CA ASN A 119 -0.60 24.07 -13.83
C ASN A 119 -1.65 23.07 -14.34
N THR A 120 -2.83 23.54 -14.69
CA THR A 120 -3.93 22.73 -15.23
C THR A 120 -3.65 22.06 -16.58
N LYS A 121 -2.51 22.35 -17.21
CA LYS A 121 -2.05 21.73 -18.47
C LYS A 121 -0.97 20.65 -18.23
N GLY A 122 -0.65 20.34 -16.98
CA GLY A 122 0.42 19.38 -16.65
C GLY A 122 1.84 19.92 -16.89
N VAL A 123 2.02 21.23 -16.92
CA VAL A 123 3.33 21.87 -17.05
C VAL A 123 3.84 22.27 -15.67
N VAL A 124 5.09 21.91 -15.35
CA VAL A 124 5.74 22.31 -14.10
C VAL A 124 5.92 23.83 -14.06
N ILE A 125 5.25 24.48 -13.12
CA ILE A 125 5.35 25.92 -12.90
C ILE A 125 6.36 26.29 -11.82
N TRP A 126 6.63 25.36 -10.92
CA TRP A 126 7.66 25.49 -9.90
C TRP A 126 8.19 24.11 -9.46
N SER A 127 9.47 24.02 -9.15
CA SER A 127 10.14 22.86 -8.56
C SER A 127 11.39 23.34 -7.83
N ASP A 128 11.80 22.62 -6.79
CA ASP A 128 13.12 22.77 -6.17
C ASP A 128 14.24 22.38 -7.14
N ASP A 129 13.99 21.45 -8.07
CA ASP A 129 14.84 21.22 -9.23
C ASP A 129 14.45 22.14 -10.39
N LYS A 130 15.21 23.23 -10.55
CA LYS A 130 14.96 24.23 -11.60
C LYS A 130 15.02 23.69 -13.03
N ARG A 131 15.63 22.51 -13.26
CA ARG A 131 15.70 21.85 -14.59
C ARG A 131 14.35 21.34 -15.07
N LEU A 132 13.40 21.13 -14.16
CA LEU A 132 12.05 20.64 -14.44
C LEU A 132 11.07 21.75 -14.80
N VAL A 133 11.32 22.99 -14.39
CA VAL A 133 10.40 24.11 -14.63
C VAL A 133 10.21 24.33 -16.13
N GLY A 134 8.96 24.39 -16.56
CA GLY A 134 8.55 24.55 -17.95
C GLY A 134 8.40 23.22 -18.73
N LYS A 135 8.80 22.08 -18.16
CA LYS A 135 8.55 20.77 -18.78
C LYS A 135 7.10 20.35 -18.59
N SER A 136 6.58 19.63 -19.58
CA SER A 136 5.24 19.05 -19.54
C SER A 136 5.31 17.58 -19.20
N PHE A 137 4.41 17.15 -18.30
CA PHE A 137 4.19 15.76 -17.89
C PHE A 137 2.72 15.38 -18.06
N ALA A 138 2.09 15.90 -19.09
CA ALA A 138 0.68 15.66 -19.38
C ALA A 138 0.37 14.18 -19.75
N ASP A 139 1.38 13.35 -19.96
CA ASP A 139 1.31 11.90 -20.19
C ASP A 139 1.43 11.06 -18.90
N ASN A 140 1.55 11.72 -17.74
CA ASN A 140 1.58 11.02 -16.45
C ASN A 140 0.14 10.76 -15.98
N ASP A 141 -0.20 9.48 -15.79
CA ASP A 141 -1.58 9.03 -15.49
C ASP A 141 -2.05 9.54 -14.11
N GLU A 142 -1.18 9.54 -13.09
CA GLU A 142 -1.50 10.00 -11.74
C GLU A 142 -1.73 11.50 -11.69
N LEU A 143 -0.92 12.25 -12.45
CA LEU A 143 -1.14 13.68 -12.63
C LEU A 143 -2.48 13.96 -13.32
N GLN A 144 -2.84 13.16 -14.32
CA GLN A 144 -4.13 13.31 -15.01
C GLN A 144 -5.31 13.04 -14.09
N ASP A 145 -5.23 12.05 -13.21
CA ASP A 145 -6.27 11.77 -12.22
C ASP A 145 -6.35 12.88 -11.17
N ALA A 146 -5.21 13.42 -10.75
CA ALA A 146 -5.20 14.58 -9.87
C ALA A 146 -5.77 15.85 -10.54
N LEU A 147 -5.57 16.03 -11.83
CA LEU A 147 -6.20 17.13 -12.61
C LEU A 147 -7.72 16.97 -12.74
N LYS A 148 -8.27 15.76 -12.56
CA LYS A 148 -9.72 15.52 -12.45
C LYS A 148 -10.25 15.78 -11.03
N GLY A 149 -9.36 15.98 -10.06
CA GLY A 149 -9.73 16.36 -8.69
C GLY A 149 -9.49 15.28 -7.63
N GLU A 150 -8.90 14.15 -8.00
CA GLU A 150 -8.59 13.08 -7.08
C GLU A 150 -7.24 13.30 -6.38
N VAL A 151 -7.12 12.90 -5.11
CA VAL A 151 -5.81 12.81 -4.47
C VAL A 151 -5.25 11.44 -4.81
N VAL A 152 -4.11 11.41 -5.49
CA VAL A 152 -3.48 10.17 -5.93
C VAL A 152 -2.13 10.02 -5.25
N ALA A 153 -1.82 8.80 -4.82
CA ALA A 153 -0.52 8.48 -4.25
C ALA A 153 0.11 7.29 -4.98
N ASP A 154 1.39 7.40 -5.31
CA ASP A 154 2.14 6.37 -5.98
C ASP A 154 3.46 6.05 -5.27
N MET A 155 3.68 4.76 -5.06
CA MET A 155 4.89 4.23 -4.42
C MET A 155 5.99 3.84 -5.42
N SER A 156 5.69 3.82 -6.73
CA SER A 156 6.63 3.45 -7.79
C SER A 156 7.45 4.63 -8.34
N ALA A 157 7.44 5.73 -7.62
CA ALA A 157 7.94 7.04 -8.02
C ALA A 157 9.38 7.07 -8.57
N LEU A 158 10.24 6.19 -8.10
CA LEU A 158 11.66 6.19 -8.49
C LEU A 158 11.94 5.68 -9.91
N GLU A 159 10.96 5.03 -10.56
CA GLU A 159 11.10 4.47 -11.90
C GLU A 159 10.63 5.42 -13.02
N LYS A 160 9.97 6.53 -12.68
CA LYS A 160 9.38 7.46 -13.66
C LYS A 160 10.42 8.38 -14.30
N LYS A 161 10.17 8.76 -15.56
CA LYS A 161 11.06 9.63 -16.35
C LYS A 161 11.29 11.01 -15.73
N GLU A 162 10.29 11.59 -15.07
CA GLU A 162 10.38 12.85 -14.35
C GLU A 162 11.32 12.79 -13.16
N ASN A 163 11.56 11.61 -12.62
CA ASN A 163 12.37 11.35 -11.44
C ASN A 163 13.82 10.96 -11.76
N VAL A 164 14.25 11.01 -13.03
CA VAL A 164 15.62 10.65 -13.45
C VAL A 164 16.70 11.42 -12.66
N TYR A 165 16.39 12.62 -12.18
CA TYR A 165 17.31 13.45 -11.38
C TYR A 165 17.17 13.23 -9.86
N GLU A 166 16.28 12.34 -9.42
CA GLU A 166 15.88 12.14 -8.02
C GLU A 166 16.30 10.77 -7.48
N GLN A 167 16.86 9.91 -8.34
CA GLN A 167 17.28 8.53 -8.02
C GLN A 167 18.35 8.43 -6.92
N ASP A 168 18.99 9.54 -6.55
CA ASP A 168 20.03 9.57 -5.50
C ASP A 168 19.45 9.57 -4.07
N SER A 169 18.12 9.62 -3.90
CA SER A 169 17.50 9.57 -2.57
C SER A 169 17.36 8.11 -2.14
N ALA A 170 18.34 7.62 -1.38
CA ALA A 170 18.29 6.30 -0.78
C ALA A 170 17.07 6.18 0.14
N GLY A 171 16.12 5.28 -0.20
CA GLY A 171 15.06 4.92 0.71
C GLY A 171 13.65 4.83 0.14
N GLY A 172 13.43 5.14 -1.11
CA GLY A 172 12.08 5.16 -1.70
C GLY A 172 11.25 6.35 -1.19
N ALA A 173 10.61 7.04 -2.11
CA ALA A 173 9.67 8.11 -1.79
C ALA A 173 8.28 7.74 -2.31
N VAL A 174 7.26 8.20 -1.62
CA VAL A 174 5.88 8.15 -2.09
C VAL A 174 5.56 9.50 -2.68
N GLU A 175 5.10 9.51 -3.92
CA GLU A 175 4.57 10.69 -4.58
C GLU A 175 3.08 10.83 -4.26
N ILE A 176 2.69 12.04 -3.87
CA ILE A 176 1.30 12.36 -3.59
C ILE A 176 0.92 13.55 -4.45
N TYR A 177 0.01 13.34 -5.38
CA TYR A 177 -0.55 14.35 -6.27
C TYR A 177 -1.79 14.96 -5.65
N ILE A 178 -1.75 16.25 -5.35
CA ILE A 178 -2.75 16.96 -4.57
C ILE A 178 -3.35 18.08 -5.42
N PRO A 179 -4.63 17.98 -5.82
CA PRO A 179 -5.30 19.06 -6.54
C PRO A 179 -5.50 20.28 -5.64
N ILE A 180 -5.13 21.45 -6.14
CA ILE A 180 -5.24 22.74 -5.45
C ILE A 180 -6.33 23.57 -6.09
N TYR A 181 -7.26 24.04 -5.27
CA TYR A 181 -8.43 24.82 -5.72
C TYR A 181 -8.39 26.24 -5.21
N SER A 182 -8.94 27.15 -6.01
CA SER A 182 -9.25 28.52 -5.56
C SER A 182 -10.28 28.51 -4.43
N ASP A 183 -10.01 29.23 -3.37
CA ASP A 183 -10.98 29.41 -2.30
C ASP A 183 -12.19 30.26 -2.72
N LYS A 184 -11.98 31.14 -3.71
CA LYS A 184 -12.99 32.08 -4.19
C LYS A 184 -13.94 31.47 -5.20
N THR A 185 -13.36 30.79 -6.22
CA THR A 185 -14.13 30.27 -7.36
C THR A 185 -14.35 28.78 -7.34
N ARG A 186 -13.63 28.03 -6.48
CA ARG A 186 -13.60 26.57 -6.44
C ARG A 186 -13.05 25.92 -7.72
N GLU A 187 -12.45 26.72 -8.61
CA GLU A 187 -11.78 26.23 -9.80
C GLU A 187 -10.46 25.56 -9.44
N LEU A 188 -10.08 24.55 -10.19
CA LEU A 188 -8.76 23.93 -10.08
C LEU A 188 -7.69 24.93 -10.54
N LEU A 189 -6.72 25.22 -9.69
CA LEU A 189 -5.57 26.08 -9.98
C LEU A 189 -4.40 25.30 -10.55
N GLY A 190 -4.23 24.06 -10.13
CA GLY A 190 -3.14 23.18 -10.52
C GLY A 190 -3.05 21.98 -9.58
N VAL A 191 -1.95 21.26 -9.70
CA VAL A 191 -1.64 20.09 -8.86
C VAL A 191 -0.30 20.31 -8.16
N MET A 192 -0.24 20.01 -6.88
CA MET A 192 1.00 19.92 -6.14
C MET A 192 1.37 18.46 -5.95
N GLU A 193 2.53 18.06 -6.42
CA GLU A 193 3.14 16.77 -6.18
C GLU A 193 4.11 16.92 -5.02
N THR A 194 3.90 16.14 -3.95
CA THR A 194 4.76 16.11 -2.78
C THR A 194 5.44 14.76 -2.66
N TYR A 195 6.70 14.78 -2.26
CA TYR A 195 7.51 13.60 -2.02
C TYR A 195 7.61 13.36 -0.52
N LYS A 196 7.11 12.23 -0.08
CA LYS A 196 7.16 11.81 1.33
C LYS A 196 8.07 10.60 1.48
N SER A 197 8.94 10.60 2.51
CA SER A 197 9.76 9.42 2.82
C SER A 197 8.90 8.20 3.09
N ALA A 198 9.22 7.09 2.45
CA ALA A 198 8.49 5.84 2.62
C ALA A 198 8.84 5.10 3.91
N ASP A 199 9.93 5.46 4.61
CA ASP A 199 10.44 4.72 5.74
C ASP A 199 9.46 4.66 6.91
N SER A 200 8.83 5.79 7.26
CA SER A 200 7.80 5.85 8.31
C SER A 200 6.57 5.03 7.95
N ILE A 201 6.12 5.14 6.70
CA ILE A 201 4.96 4.41 6.17
C ILE A 201 5.21 2.89 6.20
N TYR A 202 6.40 2.45 5.76
CA TYR A 202 6.76 1.02 5.83
C TYR A 202 6.89 0.52 7.27
N ALA A 203 7.37 1.35 8.19
CA ALA A 203 7.42 1.00 9.61
C ALA A 203 6.02 0.79 10.19
N ASP A 204 5.07 1.68 9.88
CA ASP A 204 3.69 1.58 10.34
C ASP A 204 2.97 0.38 9.75
N ILE A 205 3.14 0.12 8.44
CA ILE A 205 2.61 -1.06 7.76
C ILE A 205 3.16 -2.34 8.40
N ARG A 206 4.46 -2.40 8.68
CA ARG A 206 5.10 -3.56 9.31
C ARG A 206 4.54 -3.79 10.71
N ASN A 207 4.40 -2.74 11.50
CA ASN A 207 3.84 -2.82 12.85
C ASN A 207 2.38 -3.29 12.82
N ALA A 208 1.56 -2.74 11.93
CA ALA A 208 0.17 -3.16 11.75
C ALA A 208 0.08 -4.64 11.36
N ARG A 209 0.88 -5.09 10.38
CA ARG A 209 0.95 -6.51 9.98
C ARG A 209 1.34 -7.43 11.13
N MET A 210 2.31 -7.00 11.97
CA MET A 210 2.77 -7.78 13.10
C MET A 210 1.68 -7.92 14.17
N VAL A 211 0.96 -6.84 14.48
CA VAL A 211 -0.17 -6.87 15.44
C VAL A 211 -1.27 -7.80 14.95
N VAL A 212 -1.64 -7.71 13.67
CA VAL A 212 -2.66 -8.61 13.08
C VAL A 212 -2.20 -10.07 13.10
N LEU A 213 -0.93 -10.33 12.78
CA LEU A 213 -0.35 -11.68 12.80
C LEU A 213 -0.41 -12.29 14.21
N LEU A 214 0.05 -11.54 15.20
CA LEU A 214 0.04 -12.01 16.60
C LEU A 214 -1.38 -12.23 17.12
N GLY A 215 -2.31 -11.34 16.78
CA GLY A 215 -3.73 -11.50 17.12
C GLY A 215 -4.35 -12.74 16.47
N ALA A 216 -4.09 -12.95 15.17
CA ALA A 216 -4.60 -14.11 14.45
C ALA A 216 -4.02 -15.43 14.97
N LEU A 217 -2.71 -15.49 15.24
CA LEU A 217 -2.05 -16.67 15.82
C LEU A 217 -2.56 -16.95 17.24
N GLY A 218 -2.67 -15.92 18.09
CA GLY A 218 -3.19 -16.06 19.45
C GLY A 218 -4.64 -16.56 19.46
N GLY A 219 -5.50 -15.97 18.65
CA GLY A 219 -6.89 -16.40 18.50
C GLY A 219 -7.02 -17.82 17.95
N GLY A 220 -6.26 -18.15 16.90
CA GLY A 220 -6.21 -19.49 16.32
C GLY A 220 -5.75 -20.56 17.32
N LEU A 221 -4.72 -20.25 18.12
CA LEU A 221 -4.21 -21.13 19.17
C LEU A 221 -5.25 -21.36 20.27
N LEU A 222 -5.91 -20.30 20.73
CA LEU A 222 -6.98 -20.41 21.75
C LEU A 222 -8.14 -21.27 21.26
N LEU A 223 -8.59 -21.08 20.02
CA LEU A 223 -9.63 -21.91 19.40
C LEU A 223 -9.21 -23.37 19.32
N TYR A 224 -7.98 -23.65 18.86
CA TYR A 224 -7.45 -25.01 18.77
C TYR A 224 -7.40 -25.70 20.13
N LEU A 225 -6.84 -25.04 21.15
CA LEU A 225 -6.73 -25.60 22.51
C LEU A 225 -8.11 -25.85 23.13
N SER A 226 -9.07 -24.95 22.92
CA SER A 226 -10.44 -25.11 23.39
C SER A 226 -11.12 -26.35 22.77
N LEU A 227 -11.05 -26.45 21.42
CA LEU A 227 -11.62 -27.61 20.71
C LEU A 227 -10.93 -28.92 21.11
N PHE A 228 -9.60 -28.90 21.21
CA PHE A 228 -8.84 -30.08 21.64
C PHE A 228 -9.23 -30.54 23.05
N ALA A 229 -9.39 -29.62 24.01
CA ALA A 229 -9.81 -29.94 25.37
C ALA A 229 -11.22 -30.57 25.41
N ILE A 230 -12.17 -30.04 24.63
CA ILE A 230 -13.54 -30.57 24.52
C ILE A 230 -13.50 -31.99 23.99
N VAL A 231 -12.80 -32.23 22.86
CA VAL A 231 -12.74 -33.56 22.24
C VAL A 231 -12.04 -34.56 23.14
N ARG A 232 -10.94 -34.16 23.79
CA ARG A 232 -10.23 -35.03 24.73
C ARG A 232 -11.13 -35.45 25.93
N LYS A 233 -11.92 -34.49 26.45
CA LYS A 233 -12.88 -34.77 27.53
C LYS A 233 -14.01 -35.74 27.09
N ALA A 234 -14.52 -35.54 25.85
CA ALA A 234 -15.54 -36.43 25.29
C ALA A 234 -15.00 -37.85 25.05
N ALA A 235 -13.78 -37.98 24.48
CA ALA A 235 -13.16 -39.29 24.25
C ALA A 235 -12.95 -40.08 25.55
N ARG A 236 -12.45 -39.41 26.60
CA ARG A 236 -12.29 -40.08 27.92
C ARG A 236 -13.61 -40.61 28.51
N LYS A 237 -14.73 -39.85 28.35
CA LYS A 237 -16.04 -40.32 28.83
C LYS A 237 -16.55 -41.55 28.10
N ILE A 238 -16.22 -41.68 26.81
CA ILE A 238 -16.60 -42.87 26.01
C ILE A 238 -15.80 -44.09 26.45
N ASP A 239 -14.48 -43.93 26.69
CA ASP A 239 -13.59 -45.00 27.15
C ASP A 239 -13.98 -45.51 28.57
N GLU A 240 -14.53 -44.65 29.44
CA GLU A 240 -15.01 -45.02 30.79
C GLU A 240 -16.37 -45.74 30.78
N GLN A 241 -17.11 -45.75 29.66
CA GLN A 241 -18.42 -46.40 29.53
C GLN A 241 -18.38 -47.74 28.77
N GLN A 242 -17.21 -48.14 28.28
CA GLN A 242 -16.96 -49.47 27.68
C GLN A 242 -16.26 -50.40 28.67
#